data_d5da151703f9653abe79aae266b3fab6
#
_entry.id   d5da151703f9653abe79aae266b3fab6
#
_cell.length_a   1.000
_cell.length_b   1.000
_cell.length_c   1.000
_cell.angle_alpha   90.00
_cell.angle_beta   90.00
_cell.angle_gamma   90.00
#
_symmetry.space_group_name_H-M   'P 1'
#
loop_
_entity.id
_entity.type
_entity.pdbx_description
1 polymer ?
#
loop_
_entity_poly.entity_id
_entity_poly.type
_entity_poly.pdbx_seq_one_letter_code
_entity_poly.pdbx_strand_id
1 'polypeptide(L)'
;MVVGTVFIMVFGMATITLVESIDESVKNSEFELSEPEVTLISVTDKQESTGPIAGLSFSSPSTNSAGTGYTSGDQCELVSSGTGSGASVNIIVTAGEIVDFGLNLVPGNGYSIGEKVTINCGSSPNSGDYSVSSIEDQNTVTVLNSGSETVDLSHIFLTLSDTGTKAQGTPFTPFVNHYSGSNLYLFPGEQLTSDAFALDPTTHGFAIGDDPDRAFLAIYDHKDAKTVTVT
;
A
#
# COMPACT_ATOMS: atom_id res chain seq x y z
N MET A 1 51.80 -56.27 19.00
CA MET A 1 50.75 -56.09 17.98
C MET A 1 49.42 -55.73 18.58
N VAL A 2 48.97 -56.21 19.71
CA VAL A 2 47.70 -55.91 20.37
C VAL A 2 47.57 -54.45 20.83
N VAL A 3 48.66 -53.83 21.31
CA VAL A 3 48.61 -52.44 21.83
C VAL A 3 48.38 -51.42 20.69
N GLY A 4 48.90 -51.65 19.51
CA GLY A 4 48.70 -50.76 18.35
C GLY A 4 47.27 -50.77 17.82
N THR A 5 46.60 -51.93 17.84
CA THR A 5 45.21 -52.06 17.40
C THR A 5 44.21 -51.37 18.37
N VAL A 6 44.48 -51.47 19.66
CA VAL A 6 43.68 -50.77 20.68
C VAL A 6 43.81 -49.24 20.58
N PHE A 7 45.04 -48.76 20.29
CA PHE A 7 45.28 -47.32 20.11
C PHE A 7 44.55 -46.75 18.90
N ILE A 8 44.57 -47.48 17.78
CA ILE A 8 43.87 -47.09 16.54
C ILE A 8 42.34 -47.08 16.75
N MET A 9 41.78 -48.09 17.49
CA MET A 9 40.36 -48.11 17.83
C MET A 9 39.94 -46.94 18.72
N VAL A 10 40.70 -46.64 19.76
CA VAL A 10 40.39 -45.53 20.65
C VAL A 10 40.51 -44.20 19.95
N PHE A 11 41.54 -44.01 19.10
CA PHE A 11 41.68 -42.79 18.33
C PHE A 11 40.60 -42.64 17.24
N GLY A 12 40.21 -43.75 16.62
CA GLY A 12 39.09 -43.74 15.64
C GLY A 12 37.76 -43.42 16.27
N MET A 13 37.45 -43.96 17.47
CA MET A 13 36.24 -43.60 18.20
C MET A 13 36.24 -42.12 18.64
N ALA A 14 37.39 -41.62 19.12
CA ALA A 14 37.49 -40.22 19.54
C ALA A 14 37.29 -39.24 18.36
N THR A 15 37.77 -39.58 17.18
CA THR A 15 37.57 -38.74 15.98
C THR A 15 36.13 -38.79 15.48
N ILE A 16 35.45 -39.92 15.55
CA ILE A 16 34.05 -40.05 15.17
C ILE A 16 33.16 -39.21 16.11
N THR A 17 33.33 -39.34 17.41
CA THR A 17 32.57 -38.54 18.39
C THR A 17 32.83 -37.05 18.29
N LEU A 18 34.05 -36.64 17.89
CA LEU A 18 34.35 -35.21 17.69
C LEU A 18 33.66 -34.68 16.44
N VAL A 19 33.63 -35.45 15.35
CA VAL A 19 32.92 -35.08 14.10
C VAL A 19 31.41 -35.01 14.34
N GLU A 20 30.85 -35.98 15.03
CA GLU A 20 29.41 -35.95 15.38
C GLU A 20 29.05 -34.74 16.28
N SER A 21 29.89 -34.39 17.26
CA SER A 21 29.71 -33.23 18.12
C SER A 21 29.84 -31.91 17.36
N ILE A 22 30.70 -31.82 16.36
CA ILE A 22 30.82 -30.63 15.50
C ILE A 22 29.59 -30.54 14.58
N ASP A 23 29.14 -31.64 13.99
CA ASP A 23 27.97 -31.67 13.12
C ASP A 23 26.67 -31.30 13.88
N GLU A 24 26.51 -31.78 15.11
CA GLU A 24 25.44 -31.36 16.02
C GLU A 24 25.54 -29.89 16.42
N SER A 25 26.74 -29.40 16.71
CA SER A 25 26.97 -27.99 17.04
C SER A 25 26.68 -27.07 15.86
N VAL A 26 27.05 -27.46 14.66
CA VAL A 26 26.76 -26.71 13.40
C VAL A 26 25.25 -26.72 13.15
N LYS A 27 24.59 -27.87 13.23
CA LYS A 27 23.12 -27.96 13.08
C LYS A 27 22.37 -27.12 14.12
N ASN A 28 22.77 -27.17 15.39
CA ASN A 28 22.18 -26.34 16.43
C ASN A 28 22.46 -24.86 16.19
N SER A 29 23.62 -24.49 15.66
CA SER A 29 24.00 -23.12 15.30
C SER A 29 23.20 -22.60 14.09
N GLU A 30 22.89 -23.47 13.12
CA GLU A 30 22.00 -23.13 12.02
C GLU A 30 20.55 -22.93 12.46
N PHE A 31 20.08 -23.65 13.49
CA PHE A 31 18.76 -23.44 14.11
C PHE A 31 18.68 -22.20 15.00
N GLU A 32 19.81 -21.66 15.46
CA GLU A 32 19.87 -20.45 16.29
C GLU A 32 20.19 -19.17 15.48
N LEU A 33 20.36 -19.27 14.16
CA LEU A 33 20.34 -18.08 13.31
C LEU A 33 18.91 -17.54 13.34
N SER A 34 18.70 -16.56 14.20
CA SER A 34 17.40 -15.90 14.31
C SER A 34 17.09 -15.21 13.00
N GLU A 35 16.10 -15.73 12.32
CA GLU A 35 15.60 -15.09 11.11
C GLU A 35 14.78 -13.86 11.50
N PRO A 36 14.92 -12.75 10.78
CA PRO A 36 14.06 -11.61 10.97
C PRO A 36 12.62 -12.00 10.63
N GLU A 37 11.74 -11.92 11.61
CA GLU A 37 10.34 -12.27 11.47
C GLU A 37 9.48 -11.03 11.74
N VAL A 38 8.67 -10.65 10.76
CA VAL A 38 7.73 -9.54 10.89
C VAL A 38 6.32 -10.05 10.58
N THR A 39 5.40 -9.76 11.48
CA THR A 39 4.02 -10.20 11.41
C THR A 39 3.09 -9.01 11.15
N LEU A 40 2.09 -9.19 10.29
CA LEU A 40 0.99 -8.26 10.12
C LEU A 40 0.04 -8.33 11.33
N ILE A 41 -0.10 -7.24 12.07
CA ILE A 41 -1.01 -7.17 13.20
C ILE A 41 -2.41 -6.77 12.74
N SER A 42 -2.51 -5.70 11.96
CA SER A 42 -3.77 -5.22 11.41
C SER A 42 -3.56 -4.51 10.10
N VAL A 43 -4.57 -4.58 9.26
CA VAL A 43 -4.72 -3.71 8.10
C VAL A 43 -6.12 -3.14 8.18
N THR A 44 -6.22 -1.84 8.16
CA THR A 44 -7.48 -1.12 8.31
C THR A 44 -7.68 -0.25 7.09
N ASP A 45 -8.84 -0.38 6.48
CA ASP A 45 -9.35 0.50 5.47
C ASP A 45 -10.43 1.37 6.15
N LYS A 46 -10.18 2.67 6.23
CA LYS A 46 -11.04 3.59 6.95
C LYS A 46 -11.76 4.53 5.99
N GLN A 47 -13.06 4.46 6.00
CA GLN A 47 -13.90 5.42 5.30
C GLN A 47 -13.89 6.77 6.03
N GLU A 48 -13.31 7.76 5.39
CA GLU A 48 -13.26 9.12 5.94
C GLU A 48 -14.47 9.93 5.46
N SER A 49 -14.90 10.89 6.28
CA SER A 49 -15.95 11.84 5.88
C SER A 49 -15.46 12.93 4.92
N THR A 50 -14.14 13.13 4.89
CA THR A 50 -13.47 14.08 4.00
C THR A 50 -12.11 13.49 3.57
N GLY A 51 -11.77 13.64 2.29
CA GLY A 51 -10.52 13.08 1.78
C GLY A 51 -10.19 13.51 0.35
N PRO A 52 -9.26 12.80 -0.27
CA PRO A 52 -8.98 12.91 -1.70
C PRO A 52 -10.18 12.47 -2.54
N ILE A 53 -10.38 13.08 -3.71
CA ILE A 53 -11.46 12.70 -4.62
C ILE A 53 -11.15 11.36 -5.28
N ALA A 54 -12.06 10.40 -5.16
CA ALA A 54 -12.03 9.15 -5.92
C ALA A 54 -12.93 9.20 -7.16
N GLY A 55 -14.02 9.95 -7.12
CA GLY A 55 -14.93 10.07 -8.24
C GLY A 55 -15.67 11.41 -8.31
N LEU A 56 -16.06 11.76 -9.53
CA LEU A 56 -16.84 12.94 -9.84
C LEU A 56 -18.13 12.54 -10.54
N SER A 57 -19.20 13.29 -10.32
CA SER A 57 -20.46 13.15 -11.01
C SER A 57 -21.04 14.50 -11.42
N PHE A 58 -21.91 14.51 -12.41
CA PHE A 58 -22.71 15.69 -12.74
C PHE A 58 -23.72 15.96 -11.62
N SER A 59 -23.73 17.17 -11.08
CA SER A 59 -24.63 17.55 -9.98
C SER A 59 -26.10 17.57 -10.33
N SER A 60 -26.41 17.63 -11.63
CA SER A 60 -27.79 17.61 -12.11
C SER A 60 -27.83 17.14 -13.59
N PRO A 61 -28.80 16.33 -14.00
CA PRO A 61 -28.99 15.94 -15.39
C PRO A 61 -29.54 17.05 -16.29
N SER A 62 -29.50 18.29 -15.85
CA SER A 62 -29.99 19.42 -16.66
C SER A 62 -29.02 19.75 -17.79
N THR A 63 -29.57 20.18 -18.93
CA THR A 63 -28.88 20.43 -20.19
C THR A 63 -27.77 21.50 -20.17
N ASN A 64 -27.51 22.14 -19.03
CA ASN A 64 -26.44 23.13 -18.85
C ASN A 64 -25.41 22.74 -17.80
N SER A 65 -25.49 21.54 -17.25
CA SER A 65 -24.59 21.12 -16.18
C SER A 65 -23.18 20.76 -16.65
N ALA A 66 -23.02 20.49 -17.94
CA ALA A 66 -21.74 20.11 -18.53
C ALA A 66 -20.80 21.29 -18.87
N GLY A 67 -21.30 22.54 -18.75
CA GLY A 67 -20.56 23.71 -19.20
C GLY A 67 -20.37 23.77 -20.71
N THR A 68 -19.75 24.81 -21.23
CA THR A 68 -19.47 24.97 -22.67
C THR A 68 -18.13 25.63 -22.93
N GLY A 69 -17.54 25.35 -24.10
CA GLY A 69 -16.30 26.01 -24.51
C GLY A 69 -15.02 25.30 -24.05
N TYR A 70 -15.13 24.08 -23.60
CA TYR A 70 -13.99 23.26 -23.18
C TYR A 70 -13.28 22.59 -24.35
N THR A 71 -12.02 22.23 -24.14
CA THR A 71 -11.19 21.46 -25.06
C THR A 71 -10.75 20.16 -24.40
N SER A 72 -10.86 19.03 -25.11
CA SER A 72 -10.44 17.73 -24.59
C SER A 72 -8.95 17.68 -24.28
N GLY A 73 -8.60 17.02 -23.17
CA GLY A 73 -7.23 16.78 -22.75
C GLY A 73 -6.63 17.87 -21.86
N ASP A 74 -7.34 18.98 -21.64
CA ASP A 74 -6.89 20.01 -20.70
C ASP A 74 -6.90 19.45 -19.28
N GLN A 75 -5.84 19.71 -18.52
CA GLN A 75 -5.81 19.45 -17.09
C GLN A 75 -6.39 20.67 -16.38
N CYS A 76 -7.53 20.49 -15.77
CA CYS A 76 -8.31 21.55 -15.17
C CYS A 76 -8.32 21.44 -13.66
N GLU A 77 -8.17 22.56 -12.97
CA GLU A 77 -8.30 22.63 -11.52
C GLU A 77 -9.76 22.46 -11.09
N LEU A 78 -9.98 21.69 -10.03
CA LEU A 78 -11.28 21.57 -9.37
C LEU A 78 -11.37 22.60 -8.25
N VAL A 79 -12.24 23.60 -8.42
CA VAL A 79 -12.49 24.64 -7.41
C VAL A 79 -13.70 24.21 -6.58
N SER A 80 -13.47 23.95 -5.32
CA SER A 80 -14.51 23.53 -4.39
C SER A 80 -15.36 24.69 -3.88
N SER A 81 -16.62 24.39 -3.60
CA SER A 81 -17.49 25.28 -2.80
C SER A 81 -17.39 25.03 -1.28
N GLY A 82 -16.67 23.99 -0.86
CA GLY A 82 -16.47 23.58 0.53
C GLY A 82 -15.01 23.74 0.99
N THR A 83 -14.48 22.70 1.64
CA THR A 83 -13.13 22.68 2.22
C THR A 83 -12.07 22.01 1.34
N GLY A 84 -12.50 21.28 0.31
CA GLY A 84 -11.60 20.56 -0.58
C GLY A 84 -10.71 21.48 -1.40
N SER A 85 -9.48 21.04 -1.69
CA SER A 85 -8.51 21.80 -2.47
C SER A 85 -7.47 20.91 -3.14
N GLY A 86 -6.80 21.45 -4.17
CA GLY A 86 -5.66 20.82 -4.84
C GLY A 86 -5.99 19.72 -5.83
N ALA A 87 -7.27 19.43 -6.10
CA ALA A 87 -7.63 18.46 -7.10
C ALA A 87 -7.59 19.06 -8.51
N SER A 88 -7.20 18.23 -9.49
CA SER A 88 -7.30 18.55 -10.91
C SER A 88 -7.63 17.30 -11.73
N VAL A 89 -8.26 17.50 -12.89
CA VAL A 89 -8.73 16.39 -13.72
C VAL A 89 -8.53 16.71 -15.20
N ASN A 90 -8.23 15.69 -16.01
CA ASN A 90 -8.32 15.79 -17.45
C ASN A 90 -9.77 15.59 -17.88
N ILE A 91 -10.22 16.39 -18.83
CA ILE A 91 -11.59 16.37 -19.31
C ILE A 91 -11.71 15.76 -20.70
N ILE A 92 -12.79 15.04 -20.95
CA ILE A 92 -13.20 14.54 -22.25
C ILE A 92 -14.37 15.36 -22.72
N VAL A 93 -14.23 15.99 -23.89
CA VAL A 93 -15.17 16.98 -24.38
C VAL A 93 -15.76 16.53 -25.71
N THR A 94 -17.07 16.73 -25.87
CA THR A 94 -17.78 16.57 -27.13
C THR A 94 -18.60 17.84 -27.41
N ALA A 95 -18.41 18.42 -28.58
CA ALA A 95 -19.08 19.68 -28.97
C ALA A 95 -18.89 20.85 -28.01
N GLY A 96 -17.77 20.87 -27.26
CA GLY A 96 -17.47 21.91 -26.32
C GLY A 96 -18.04 21.67 -24.91
N GLU A 97 -18.72 20.54 -24.71
CA GLU A 97 -19.30 20.13 -23.41
C GLU A 97 -18.49 18.97 -22.81
N ILE A 98 -18.28 18.95 -21.49
CA ILE A 98 -17.63 17.83 -20.80
C ILE A 98 -18.61 16.66 -20.76
N VAL A 99 -18.18 15.53 -21.30
CA VAL A 99 -18.97 14.28 -21.34
C VAL A 99 -18.42 13.21 -20.42
N ASP A 100 -17.14 13.34 -20.05
CA ASP A 100 -16.47 12.37 -19.16
C ASP A 100 -15.20 12.98 -18.58
N PHE A 101 -14.63 12.31 -17.58
CA PHE A 101 -13.36 12.64 -16.96
C PHE A 101 -12.29 11.65 -17.40
N GLY A 102 -11.12 12.17 -17.76
CA GLY A 102 -9.97 11.35 -18.15
C GLY A 102 -9.30 10.68 -16.95
N LEU A 103 -8.44 9.72 -17.24
CA LEU A 103 -7.74 8.87 -16.26
C LEU A 103 -6.76 9.60 -15.32
N ASN A 104 -6.41 10.86 -15.59
CA ASN A 104 -5.44 11.62 -14.81
C ASN A 104 -6.16 12.55 -13.80
N LEU A 105 -6.83 11.96 -12.82
CA LEU A 105 -7.33 12.67 -11.67
C LEU A 105 -6.17 12.89 -10.68
N VAL A 106 -5.89 14.15 -10.34
CA VAL A 106 -5.12 14.50 -9.14
C VAL A 106 -6.13 14.69 -8.02
N PRO A 107 -6.14 13.85 -6.99
CA PRO A 107 -7.31 13.73 -6.10
C PRO A 107 -7.45 14.90 -5.11
N GLY A 108 -6.39 15.68 -4.87
CA GLY A 108 -6.41 16.75 -3.84
C GLY A 108 -6.65 16.20 -2.44
N ASN A 109 -7.25 17.00 -1.57
CA ASN A 109 -7.61 16.58 -0.21
C ASN A 109 -8.71 17.46 0.41
N GLY A 110 -9.38 16.95 1.46
CA GLY A 110 -10.36 17.68 2.24
C GLY A 110 -11.74 17.81 1.58
N TYR A 111 -12.02 17.03 0.54
CA TYR A 111 -13.33 16.98 -0.12
C TYR A 111 -14.31 16.08 0.62
N SER A 112 -15.59 16.42 0.57
CA SER A 112 -16.68 15.60 1.11
C SER A 112 -17.55 15.06 -0.02
N ILE A 113 -18.13 13.87 0.16
CA ILE A 113 -19.11 13.33 -0.78
C ILE A 113 -20.31 14.29 -0.92
N GLY A 114 -20.70 14.58 -2.16
CA GLY A 114 -21.75 15.55 -2.49
C GLY A 114 -21.28 17.00 -2.51
N GLU A 115 -20.02 17.28 -2.19
CA GLU A 115 -19.45 18.63 -2.28
C GLU A 115 -19.44 19.10 -3.73
N LYS A 116 -19.91 20.32 -3.96
CA LYS A 116 -19.96 20.90 -5.30
C LYS A 116 -18.57 21.41 -5.69
N VAL A 117 -18.18 21.08 -6.91
CA VAL A 117 -16.94 21.53 -7.52
C VAL A 117 -17.22 22.16 -8.90
N THR A 118 -16.45 23.16 -9.24
CA THR A 118 -16.44 23.77 -10.59
C THR A 118 -15.10 23.47 -11.26
N ILE A 119 -15.13 23.24 -12.55
CA ILE A 119 -13.93 22.94 -13.35
C ILE A 119 -13.38 24.22 -13.94
N ASN A 120 -12.16 24.58 -13.55
CA ASN A 120 -11.45 25.76 -14.02
C ASN A 120 -10.33 25.38 -14.99
N CYS A 121 -10.53 25.58 -16.27
CA CYS A 121 -9.53 25.39 -17.32
C CYS A 121 -8.96 26.72 -17.85
N GLY A 122 -9.00 27.76 -17.07
CA GLY A 122 -8.38 29.04 -17.35
C GLY A 122 -9.09 29.93 -18.38
N SER A 123 -9.83 29.39 -19.34
CA SER A 123 -10.48 30.16 -20.42
C SER A 123 -11.95 29.82 -20.64
N SER A 124 -12.54 29.02 -19.79
CA SER A 124 -13.90 28.51 -19.96
C SER A 124 -14.93 29.49 -19.40
N PRO A 125 -15.84 30.02 -20.23
CA PRO A 125 -16.77 31.04 -19.79
C PRO A 125 -17.96 30.52 -18.97
N ASN A 126 -18.22 29.23 -19.00
CA ASN A 126 -19.35 28.60 -18.29
C ASN A 126 -18.89 27.31 -17.60
N SER A 127 -18.76 27.36 -16.29
CA SER A 127 -18.46 26.18 -15.47
C SER A 127 -19.68 25.24 -15.40
N GLY A 128 -19.46 23.95 -15.60
CA GLY A 128 -20.47 22.94 -15.30
C GLY A 128 -20.62 22.74 -13.79
N ASP A 129 -21.79 22.24 -13.40
CA ASP A 129 -22.07 21.86 -12.01
C ASP A 129 -21.70 20.38 -11.80
N TYR A 130 -20.67 20.15 -11.03
CA TYR A 130 -20.16 18.82 -10.67
C TYR A 130 -20.23 18.63 -9.17
N SER A 131 -20.22 17.39 -8.75
CA SER A 131 -20.08 17.04 -7.33
C SER A 131 -19.13 15.86 -7.15
N VAL A 132 -18.52 15.81 -6.00
CA VAL A 132 -17.73 14.67 -5.55
C VAL A 132 -18.68 13.50 -5.32
N SER A 133 -18.51 12.40 -6.06
CA SER A 133 -19.35 11.21 -5.94
C SER A 133 -18.76 10.19 -4.96
N SER A 134 -17.44 10.15 -4.85
CA SER A 134 -16.72 9.32 -3.89
C SER A 134 -15.39 9.97 -3.50
N ILE A 135 -14.90 9.64 -2.33
CA ILE A 135 -13.57 10.01 -1.83
C ILE A 135 -12.77 8.74 -1.65
N GLU A 136 -11.44 8.86 -1.70
CA GLU A 136 -10.54 7.74 -1.46
C GLU A 136 -10.54 7.37 0.02
N ASP A 137 -10.59 6.08 0.28
CA ASP A 137 -10.42 5.54 1.61
C ASP A 137 -8.94 5.59 2.04
N GLN A 138 -8.72 5.58 3.34
CA GLN A 138 -7.40 5.69 3.93
C GLN A 138 -6.98 4.35 4.54
N ASN A 139 -5.93 3.77 4.01
CA ASN A 139 -5.42 2.49 4.48
C ASN A 139 -4.31 2.70 5.50
N THR A 140 -4.30 1.91 6.55
CA THR A 140 -3.17 1.82 7.48
C THR A 140 -2.77 0.36 7.69
N VAL A 141 -1.48 0.13 7.85
CA VAL A 141 -0.89 -1.19 8.07
C VAL A 141 -0.07 -1.16 9.35
N THR A 142 -0.35 -2.10 10.25
CA THR A 142 0.42 -2.26 11.49
C THR A 142 1.21 -3.56 11.43
N VAL A 143 2.51 -3.46 11.66
CA VAL A 143 3.46 -4.57 11.68
C VAL A 143 4.09 -4.72 13.06
N LEU A 144 4.48 -5.93 13.42
CA LEU A 144 5.20 -6.28 14.64
C LEU A 144 6.45 -7.05 14.27
N ASN A 145 7.59 -6.66 14.78
CA ASN A 145 8.78 -7.50 14.74
C ASN A 145 8.64 -8.60 15.81
N SER A 146 8.26 -9.79 15.38
CA SER A 146 8.12 -10.99 16.24
C SER A 146 9.43 -11.77 16.38
N GLY A 147 10.44 -11.43 15.56
CA GLY A 147 11.77 -12.01 15.61
C GLY A 147 12.68 -11.40 16.69
N SER A 148 13.92 -11.85 16.73
CA SER A 148 14.95 -11.37 17.66
C SER A 148 15.94 -10.39 17.06
N GLU A 149 15.88 -10.18 15.74
CA GLU A 149 16.76 -9.27 15.00
C GLU A 149 16.07 -7.94 14.67
N THR A 150 16.86 -6.86 14.64
CA THR A 150 16.39 -5.56 14.19
C THR A 150 16.18 -5.57 12.67
N VAL A 151 15.05 -5.10 12.20
CA VAL A 151 14.66 -5.10 10.79
C VAL A 151 14.69 -3.68 10.24
N ASP A 152 15.31 -3.49 9.07
CA ASP A 152 15.21 -2.26 8.30
C ASP A 152 13.85 -2.22 7.57
N LEU A 153 13.10 -1.13 7.71
CA LEU A 153 11.77 -0.96 7.11
C LEU A 153 11.77 -1.05 5.57
N SER A 154 12.90 -0.78 4.94
CA SER A 154 13.05 -0.91 3.49
C SER A 154 13.03 -2.36 2.99
N HIS A 155 13.26 -3.33 3.89
CA HIS A 155 13.22 -4.76 3.60
C HIS A 155 11.85 -5.40 3.88
N ILE A 156 10.91 -4.65 4.45
CA ILE A 156 9.53 -5.07 4.63
C ILE A 156 8.73 -4.65 3.40
N PHE A 157 8.18 -5.61 2.68
CA PHE A 157 7.39 -5.37 1.48
C PHE A 157 5.93 -5.68 1.75
N LEU A 158 5.05 -4.79 1.31
CA LEU A 158 3.61 -4.92 1.42
C LEU A 158 2.96 -4.98 0.04
N THR A 159 1.92 -5.77 -0.09
CA THR A 159 0.94 -5.67 -1.17
C THR A 159 -0.46 -5.81 -0.60
N LEU A 160 -1.38 -5.05 -1.15
CA LEU A 160 -2.80 -5.15 -0.91
C LEU A 160 -3.46 -5.86 -2.09
N SER A 161 -4.53 -6.59 -1.85
CA SER A 161 -5.23 -7.36 -2.89
C SER A 161 -6.72 -7.38 -2.61
N ASP A 162 -7.50 -7.42 -3.67
CA ASP A 162 -8.93 -7.71 -3.66
C ASP A 162 -9.18 -9.03 -4.41
N THR A 163 -9.81 -10.01 -3.74
CA THR A 163 -10.12 -11.31 -4.36
C THR A 163 -11.22 -11.25 -5.38
N GLY A 164 -12.07 -10.19 -5.35
CA GLY A 164 -13.20 -10.03 -6.25
C GLY A 164 -12.82 -9.55 -7.65
N THR A 165 -11.89 -8.62 -7.75
CA THR A 165 -11.58 -7.88 -8.97
C THR A 165 -10.13 -7.95 -9.39
N LYS A 166 -9.22 -8.37 -8.51
CA LYS A 166 -7.79 -8.29 -8.77
C LYS A 166 -7.21 -9.48 -9.50
N ALA A 167 -6.60 -9.14 -10.61
CA ALA A 167 -5.67 -10.03 -11.27
C ALA A 167 -4.43 -10.30 -10.38
N GLN A 168 -3.82 -11.46 -10.58
CA GLN A 168 -2.53 -11.78 -9.97
C GLN A 168 -1.48 -10.74 -10.35
N GLY A 169 -0.65 -10.34 -9.40
CA GLY A 169 0.51 -9.50 -9.66
C GLY A 169 0.42 -8.05 -9.22
N THR A 170 -0.39 -7.75 -8.19
CA THR A 170 -0.25 -6.47 -7.50
C THR A 170 1.19 -6.27 -7.04
N PRO A 171 1.80 -5.11 -7.32
CA PRO A 171 3.18 -4.88 -6.94
C PRO A 171 3.35 -4.84 -5.42
N PHE A 172 4.48 -5.39 -4.96
CA PHE A 172 4.92 -5.20 -3.59
C PHE A 172 5.62 -3.85 -3.46
N THR A 173 5.23 -3.06 -2.46
CA THR A 173 5.84 -1.78 -2.14
C THR A 173 6.58 -1.85 -0.80
N PRO A 174 7.76 -1.22 -0.64
CA PRO A 174 8.43 -1.16 0.64
C PRO A 174 7.57 -0.43 1.69
N PHE A 175 7.51 -0.95 2.91
CA PHE A 175 6.78 -0.33 4.03
C PHE A 175 7.24 1.11 4.30
N VAL A 176 8.52 1.38 4.11
CA VAL A 176 9.11 2.72 4.29
C VAL A 176 8.47 3.78 3.38
N ASN A 177 7.87 3.39 2.26
CA ASN A 177 7.16 4.32 1.38
C ASN A 177 5.85 4.85 2.00
N HIS A 178 5.36 4.17 3.02
CA HIS A 178 4.13 4.49 3.75
C HIS A 178 4.41 4.93 5.19
N TYR A 179 5.64 5.38 5.48
CA TYR A 179 6.04 5.78 6.82
C TYR A 179 6.96 7.01 6.79
N SER A 180 6.52 8.11 7.41
CA SER A 180 7.25 9.37 7.46
C SER A 180 8.08 9.58 8.74
N GLY A 181 8.05 8.60 9.66
CA GLY A 181 8.82 8.66 10.89
C GLY A 181 10.34 8.65 10.66
N SER A 182 11.09 9.19 11.58
CA SER A 182 12.55 9.30 11.48
C SER A 182 13.31 8.00 11.79
N ASN A 183 12.68 7.04 12.49
CA ASN A 183 13.28 5.75 12.79
C ASN A 183 12.93 4.76 11.68
N LEU A 184 13.94 4.35 10.91
CA LEU A 184 13.79 3.42 9.79
C LEU A 184 14.05 1.97 10.19
N TYR A 185 14.13 1.67 11.48
CA TYR A 185 14.37 0.33 12.00
C TYR A 185 13.24 -0.10 12.92
N LEU A 186 12.86 -1.36 12.82
CA LEU A 186 11.88 -2.02 13.67
C LEU A 186 12.60 -2.97 14.62
N PHE A 187 12.63 -2.65 15.91
CA PHE A 187 13.33 -3.45 16.94
C PHE A 187 12.51 -4.67 17.36
N PRO A 188 13.16 -5.72 17.92
CA PRO A 188 12.47 -6.89 18.44
C PRO A 188 11.35 -6.53 19.43
N GLY A 189 10.15 -7.04 19.19
CA GLY A 189 8.96 -6.76 20.00
C GLY A 189 8.33 -5.39 19.75
N GLU A 190 8.88 -4.58 18.88
CA GLU A 190 8.31 -3.28 18.50
C GLU A 190 7.18 -3.44 17.49
N GLN A 191 6.14 -2.62 17.67
CA GLN A 191 5.02 -2.50 16.75
C GLN A 191 5.04 -1.12 16.10
N LEU A 192 4.82 -1.09 14.78
CA LEU A 192 4.81 0.13 14.00
C LEU A 192 3.58 0.17 13.09
N THR A 193 2.93 1.33 13.05
CA THR A 193 1.80 1.59 12.12
C THR A 193 2.26 2.56 11.04
N SER A 194 1.90 2.27 9.80
CA SER A 194 2.12 3.17 8.67
C SER A 194 1.37 4.49 8.84
N ASP A 195 1.79 5.51 8.11
CA ASP A 195 0.93 6.65 7.84
C ASP A 195 -0.30 6.18 7.05
N ALA A 196 -1.38 6.94 7.08
CA ALA A 196 -2.52 6.67 6.23
C ALA A 196 -2.17 6.93 4.76
N PHE A 197 -2.54 6.02 3.88
CA PHE A 197 -2.29 6.13 2.45
C PHE A 197 -3.49 5.65 1.63
N ALA A 198 -3.72 6.35 0.51
CA ALA A 198 -4.70 5.93 -0.47
C ALA A 198 -4.09 4.93 -1.46
N LEU A 199 -4.94 4.05 -1.99
CA LEU A 199 -4.54 3.14 -3.05
C LEU A 199 -4.61 3.84 -4.41
N ASP A 200 -3.64 3.57 -5.27
CA ASP A 200 -3.58 4.15 -6.61
C ASP A 200 -3.23 3.09 -7.68
N PRO A 201 -3.64 3.29 -8.95
CA PRO A 201 -3.40 2.31 -10.01
C PRO A 201 -1.92 2.11 -10.33
N THR A 202 -1.09 3.12 -10.13
CA THR A 202 0.32 3.11 -10.54
C THR A 202 1.19 2.37 -9.52
N THR A 203 1.02 2.70 -8.24
CA THR A 203 1.85 2.17 -7.14
C THR A 203 1.32 0.85 -6.62
N HIS A 204 0.00 0.73 -6.49
CA HIS A 204 -0.65 -0.41 -5.82
C HIS A 204 -1.39 -1.33 -6.78
N GLY A 205 -1.65 -0.88 -8.02
CA GLY A 205 -2.40 -1.63 -9.01
C GLY A 205 -3.92 -1.70 -8.73
N PHE A 206 -4.43 -0.83 -7.87
CA PHE A 206 -5.86 -0.67 -7.61
C PHE A 206 -6.46 0.46 -8.44
N ALA A 207 -7.70 0.32 -8.88
CA ALA A 207 -8.44 1.47 -9.34
C ALA A 207 -8.77 2.37 -8.15
N ILE A 208 -8.90 3.67 -8.40
CA ILE A 208 -9.29 4.63 -7.36
C ILE A 208 -10.67 4.26 -6.82
N GLY A 209 -10.78 4.13 -5.49
CA GLY A 209 -12.02 3.73 -4.82
C GLY A 209 -12.31 2.23 -4.77
N ASP A 210 -11.35 1.39 -5.17
CA ASP A 210 -11.43 -0.05 -4.92
C ASP A 210 -10.96 -0.37 -3.50
N ASP A 211 -11.72 -1.18 -2.78
CA ASP A 211 -11.40 -1.62 -1.42
C ASP A 211 -10.54 -2.88 -1.45
N PRO A 212 -9.44 -2.95 -0.68
CA PRO A 212 -8.69 -4.17 -0.51
C PRO A 212 -9.40 -5.11 0.47
N ASP A 213 -9.37 -6.41 0.24
CA ASP A 213 -9.86 -7.42 1.17
C ASP A 213 -8.74 -8.18 1.89
N ARG A 214 -7.51 -8.09 1.38
CA ARG A 214 -6.34 -8.76 1.92
C ARG A 214 -5.09 -7.91 1.82
N ALA A 215 -4.20 -8.12 2.78
CA ALA A 215 -2.83 -7.63 2.74
C ALA A 215 -1.84 -8.80 2.88
N PHE A 216 -0.73 -8.68 2.20
CA PHE A 216 0.39 -9.61 2.29
C PHE A 216 1.65 -8.84 2.64
N LEU A 217 2.44 -9.44 3.52
CA LEU A 217 3.76 -8.96 3.90
C LEU A 217 4.80 -9.98 3.45
N ALA A 218 5.92 -9.50 2.98
CA ALA A 218 7.09 -10.31 2.71
C ALA A 218 8.35 -9.62 3.27
N ILE A 219 9.18 -10.40 3.92
CA ILE A 219 10.50 -10.01 4.38
C ILE A 219 11.43 -11.22 4.21
N TYR A 220 12.48 -11.09 3.40
CA TYR A 220 13.35 -12.22 3.01
C TYR A 220 12.51 -13.46 2.62
N ASP A 221 12.65 -14.57 3.32
CA ASP A 221 11.91 -15.81 3.08
C ASP A 221 10.60 -15.90 3.86
N HIS A 222 10.38 -14.99 4.84
CA HIS A 222 9.16 -14.95 5.65
C HIS A 222 8.03 -14.22 4.92
N LYS A 223 6.81 -14.76 5.03
CA LYS A 223 5.59 -14.19 4.45
C LYS A 223 4.45 -14.29 5.45
N ASP A 224 3.69 -13.24 5.55
CA ASP A 224 2.46 -13.20 6.34
C ASP A 224 1.30 -12.61 5.54
N ALA A 225 0.08 -12.91 5.93
CA ALA A 225 -1.13 -12.43 5.27
C ALA A 225 -2.24 -12.16 6.27
N LYS A 226 -2.96 -11.07 6.04
CA LYS A 226 -4.09 -10.63 6.89
C LYS A 226 -5.25 -10.18 6.03
N THR A 227 -6.47 -10.40 6.53
CA THR A 227 -7.68 -9.76 5.98
C THR A 227 -7.71 -8.29 6.36
N VAL A 228 -8.18 -7.47 5.44
CA VAL A 228 -8.41 -6.04 5.70
C VAL A 228 -9.70 -5.87 6.50
N THR A 229 -9.70 -4.97 7.44
CA THR A 229 -10.89 -4.57 8.20
C THR A 229 -11.32 -3.18 7.75
N VAL A 230 -12.50 -3.06 7.19
CA VAL A 230 -13.11 -1.77 6.84
C VAL A 230 -13.78 -1.19 8.09
N THR A 231 -13.50 0.08 8.43
CA THR A 231 -14.01 0.76 9.64
C THR A 231 -14.62 2.12 9.35
#